data_afab38443e4a0c0ac3be870f9b466082
#
_entry.id   afab38443e4a0c0ac3be870f9b466082
#
_cell.length_a   1.000
_cell.length_b   1.000
_cell.length_c   1.000
_cell.angle_alpha   90.00
_cell.angle_beta   90.00
_cell.angle_gamma   90.00
#
_symmetry.space_group_name_H-M   'P 1'
#
loop_
_entity.id
_entity.type
_entity.pdbx_description
1 polymer ?
#
loop_
_entity_poly.entity_id
_entity_poly.type
_entity_poly.pdbx_seq_one_letter_code
_entity_poly.pdbx_strand_id
1 'polypeptide(L)'
;MKKTEIDYNDVGTFPKFAKAAIRIMLEMLKCMMKKKEPPVLSINGSMIYLTEHVMKLLGFSVRKIRQLRANDEIEYMISKDGSVVFHYEHQVQEYIDRTFVSSRSPEGMERRKLRNERFNNLGTG
;
A
#
# COMPACT_ATOMS: atom_id res chain seq x y z
N MET A 1 11.19 -45.82 -26.11
CA MET A 1 11.20 -45.20 -25.35
C MET A 1 11.56 -45.36 -24.48
N LYS A 2 11.86 -45.86 -24.55
CA LYS A 2 11.77 -45.71 -23.52
C LYS A 2 11.88 -45.26 -23.09
N LYS A 3 11.95 -44.94 -23.21
CA LYS A 3 11.75 -44.33 -22.39
C LYS A 3 12.00 -43.67 -22.24
N THR A 4 11.93 -43.41 -22.63
CA THR A 4 11.81 -42.64 -22.13
C THR A 4 12.22 -42.12 -21.84
N GLU A 5 12.20 -42.17 -22.37
CA GLU A 5 12.14 -41.48 -21.73
C GLU A 5 12.28 -40.75 -21.52
N ILE A 6 11.99 -40.54 -22.05
CA ILE A 6 11.93 -39.57 -21.56
C ILE A 6 12.14 -39.36 -20.87
N ASP A 7 12.26 -39.89 -21.12
CA ASP A 7 12.18 -39.65 -20.24
C ASP A 7 12.12 -39.23 -19.82
N TYR A 8 11.59 -39.00 -20.11
CA TYR A 8 11.34 -38.33 -19.46
C TYR A 8 11.62 -38.50 -18.61
N ASN A 9 11.97 -39.28 -18.65
CA ASN A 9 12.01 -39.41 -17.78
C ASN A 9 12.39 -39.36 -17.49
N ASP A 10 12.27 -39.47 -18.41
CA ASP A 10 12.26 -39.14 -18.19
C ASP A 10 11.92 -38.93 -18.22
N VAL A 11 11.53 -39.31 -19.53
CA VAL A 11 10.83 -38.69 -19.03
C VAL A 11 11.24 -38.47 -17.86
N GLY A 12 11.87 -38.81 -17.62
CA GLY A 12 12.24 -38.59 -16.28
C GLY A 12 12.76 -37.21 -16.00
N THR A 13 13.41 -36.61 -16.98
CA THR A 13 13.91 -35.24 -16.88
C THR A 13 12.81 -34.18 -16.98
N PHE A 14 11.73 -34.50 -17.64
CA PHE A 14 10.63 -33.56 -17.79
C PHE A 14 10.01 -33.17 -16.44
N PRO A 15 9.71 -34.11 -15.55
CA PRO A 15 9.19 -33.72 -14.24
C PRO A 15 10.13 -32.84 -13.41
N LYS A 16 11.43 -33.06 -13.55
CA LYS A 16 12.42 -32.20 -12.87
C LYS A 16 12.38 -30.78 -13.41
N PHE A 17 12.27 -30.66 -14.71
CA PHE A 17 12.20 -29.36 -15.36
C PHE A 17 10.93 -28.62 -14.95
N ALA A 18 9.79 -29.29 -14.93
CA ALA A 18 8.53 -28.71 -14.52
C ALA A 18 8.56 -28.26 -13.05
N LYS A 19 9.18 -29.04 -12.18
CA LYS A 19 9.32 -28.68 -10.78
C LYS A 19 10.17 -27.43 -10.61
N ALA A 20 11.27 -27.32 -11.38
CA ALA A 20 12.13 -26.15 -11.32
C ALA A 20 11.39 -24.91 -11.79
N ALA A 21 10.62 -25.02 -12.87
CA ALA A 21 9.84 -23.90 -13.40
C ALA A 21 8.78 -23.45 -12.38
N ILE A 22 8.08 -24.38 -11.75
CA ILE A 22 7.08 -24.08 -10.74
C ILE A 22 7.73 -23.37 -9.55
N ARG A 23 8.90 -23.85 -9.12
CA ARG A 23 9.62 -23.23 -8.00
C ARG A 23 9.99 -21.78 -8.31
N ILE A 24 10.49 -21.53 -9.51
CA ILE A 24 10.85 -20.19 -9.93
C ILE A 24 9.63 -19.28 -9.94
N MET A 25 8.52 -19.75 -10.46
CA MET A 25 7.27 -18.99 -10.49
C MET A 25 6.79 -18.65 -9.07
N LEU A 26 6.87 -19.60 -8.14
CA LEU A 26 6.48 -19.37 -6.75
C LEU A 26 7.38 -18.34 -6.08
N GLU A 27 8.69 -18.40 -6.36
CA GLU A 27 9.64 -17.42 -5.84
C GLU A 27 9.32 -16.02 -6.37
N MET A 28 9.02 -15.91 -7.65
CA MET A 28 8.65 -14.63 -8.25
C MET A 28 7.37 -14.08 -7.64
N LEU A 29 6.37 -14.92 -7.43
CA LEU A 29 5.12 -14.53 -6.80
C LEU A 29 5.35 -14.02 -5.38
N LYS A 30 6.19 -14.72 -4.61
CA LYS A 30 6.53 -14.30 -3.25
C LYS A 30 7.21 -12.93 -3.25
N CYS A 31 8.12 -12.71 -4.19
CA CYS A 31 8.79 -11.43 -4.32
C CYS A 31 7.81 -10.31 -4.68
N MET A 32 6.89 -10.58 -5.59
CA MET A 32 5.88 -9.61 -5.99
C MET A 32 4.95 -9.28 -4.84
N MET A 33 4.54 -10.29 -4.08
CA MET A 33 3.66 -10.09 -2.94
C MET A 33 4.36 -9.29 -1.85
N LYS A 34 5.65 -9.58 -1.60
CA LYS A 34 6.43 -8.84 -0.61
C LYS A 34 6.61 -7.37 -1.00
N LYS A 35 6.70 -7.08 -2.29
CA LYS A 35 6.85 -5.71 -2.76
C LYS A 35 5.54 -4.93 -2.72
N LYS A 36 4.41 -5.63 -2.75
CA LYS A 36 3.09 -4.98 -2.75
C LYS A 36 2.74 -4.35 -1.42
N GLU A 37 3.19 -4.94 -0.32
CA GLU A 37 2.82 -4.48 1.01
C GLU A 37 4.06 -4.24 1.84
N PRO A 38 4.33 -2.99 2.20
CA PRO A 38 5.45 -2.70 3.08
C PRO A 38 5.23 -3.38 4.43
N PRO A 39 6.31 -3.79 5.10
CA PRO A 39 6.20 -4.49 6.37
C PRO A 39 5.56 -3.59 7.44
N VAL A 40 4.77 -4.20 8.32
CA VAL A 40 4.23 -3.50 9.47
C VAL A 40 5.34 -3.35 10.50
N LEU A 41 5.54 -2.11 10.96
CA LEU A 41 6.56 -1.80 11.95
C LEU A 41 5.91 -1.37 13.25
N SER A 42 6.54 -1.72 14.38
CA SER A 42 6.06 -1.28 15.67
C SER A 42 7.22 -1.03 16.63
N ILE A 43 7.06 -0.04 17.49
CA ILE A 43 8.01 0.27 18.55
C ILE A 43 7.22 0.43 19.83
N ASN A 44 7.60 -0.36 20.87
CA ASN A 44 6.94 -0.31 22.17
C ASN A 44 5.42 -0.48 22.08
N GLY A 45 4.97 -1.35 21.16
CA GLY A 45 3.55 -1.62 20.97
C GLY A 45 2.81 -0.60 20.13
N SER A 46 3.46 0.50 19.74
CA SER A 46 2.84 1.48 18.85
C SER A 46 3.21 1.21 17.41
N MET A 47 2.23 1.19 16.54
CA MET A 47 2.47 0.98 15.11
C MET A 47 3.10 2.23 14.50
N ILE A 48 4.01 1.99 13.57
CA ILE A 48 4.71 3.06 12.86
C ILE A 48 4.34 2.98 11.38
N TYR A 49 4.01 4.12 10.82
CA TYR A 49 3.69 4.23 9.40
C TYR A 49 4.77 5.03 8.69
N LEU A 50 5.37 4.42 7.69
CA LEU A 50 6.24 5.12 6.75
C LEU A 50 5.37 5.85 5.73
N THR A 51 6.00 6.68 4.91
CA THR A 51 5.27 7.41 3.87
C THR A 51 4.46 6.47 3.00
N GLU A 52 5.03 5.32 2.64
CA GLU A 52 4.34 4.32 1.82
C GLU A 52 3.07 3.80 2.47
N HIS A 53 3.11 3.57 3.78
CA HIS A 53 1.94 3.08 4.52
C HIS A 53 0.82 4.13 4.52
N VAL A 54 1.18 5.39 4.74
CA VAL A 54 0.21 6.47 4.78
C VAL A 54 -0.42 6.68 3.40
N MET A 55 0.40 6.60 2.36
CA MET A 55 -0.08 6.67 0.98
C MET A 55 -1.14 5.61 0.70
N LYS A 56 -0.86 4.37 1.08
CA LYS A 56 -1.79 3.26 0.86
C LYS A 56 -3.05 3.41 1.70
N LEU A 57 -2.88 3.81 2.95
CA LEU A 57 -4.01 3.95 3.88
C LEU A 57 -4.98 5.03 3.42
N LEU A 58 -4.48 6.18 3.00
CA LEU A 58 -5.30 7.33 2.66
C LEU A 58 -5.56 7.45 1.15
N GLY A 59 -4.87 6.65 0.34
CA GLY A 59 -5.00 6.75 -1.11
C GLY A 59 -4.39 8.01 -1.69
N PHE A 60 -3.41 8.59 -1.01
CA PHE A 60 -2.76 9.81 -1.44
C PHE A 60 -1.46 9.52 -2.17
N SER A 61 -1.09 10.43 -3.07
CA SER A 61 0.21 10.36 -3.73
C SER A 61 1.31 10.84 -2.77
N VAL A 62 2.56 10.53 -3.09
CA VAL A 62 3.69 11.00 -2.30
C VAL A 62 3.74 12.53 -2.27
N ARG A 63 3.37 13.16 -3.37
CA ARG A 63 3.32 14.63 -3.46
C ARG A 63 2.31 15.19 -2.46
N LYS A 64 1.14 14.57 -2.36
CA LYS A 64 0.11 15.00 -1.43
C LYS A 64 0.59 14.86 0.01
N ILE A 65 1.23 13.74 0.35
CA ILE A 65 1.76 13.53 1.70
C ILE A 65 2.81 14.58 2.04
N ARG A 66 3.71 14.87 1.11
CA ARG A 66 4.74 15.89 1.32
C ARG A 66 4.12 17.27 1.52
N GLN A 67 3.05 17.56 0.80
CA GLN A 67 2.33 18.80 0.93
C GLN A 67 1.70 18.95 2.31
N LEU A 68 1.09 17.86 2.80
CA LEU A 68 0.49 17.86 4.14
C LEU A 68 1.54 18.12 5.21
N ARG A 69 2.74 17.55 5.07
CA ARG A 69 3.83 17.79 6.01
C ARG A 69 4.32 19.23 5.93
N ALA A 70 4.52 19.72 4.72
CA ALA A 70 5.04 21.08 4.51
C ALA A 70 4.08 22.13 5.07
N ASN A 71 2.78 21.87 5.01
CA ASN A 71 1.77 22.79 5.50
C ASN A 71 1.41 22.52 6.97
N ASP A 72 2.13 21.61 7.61
CA ASP A 72 1.90 21.24 9.02
C ASP A 72 0.46 20.77 9.28
N GLU A 73 -0.10 20.09 8.28
CA GLU A 73 -1.47 19.56 8.41
C GLU A 73 -1.49 18.18 9.02
N ILE A 74 -0.36 17.48 9.05
CA ILE A 74 -0.24 16.17 9.68
C ILE A 74 1.05 16.15 10.49
N GLU A 75 0.95 15.70 11.73
CA GLU A 75 2.11 15.59 12.59
C GLU A 75 2.93 14.36 12.19
N TYR A 76 4.25 14.47 12.29
CA TYR A 76 5.14 13.38 11.95
C TYR A 76 6.39 13.46 12.80
N MET A 77 7.14 12.36 12.82
CA MET A 77 8.42 12.31 13.52
C MET A 77 9.54 12.47 12.50
N ILE A 78 10.54 13.25 12.85
CA ILE A 78 11.67 13.50 11.97
C ILE A 78 12.96 13.29 12.77
N SER A 79 13.93 12.65 12.15
CA SER A 79 15.21 12.43 12.79
C SER A 79 15.95 13.76 12.98
N LYS A 80 16.89 13.79 13.92
CA LYS A 80 17.62 15.02 14.25
C LYS A 80 18.40 15.56 13.04
N ASP A 81 18.85 14.68 12.16
CA ASP A 81 19.57 15.10 10.95
C ASP A 81 18.61 15.38 9.78
N GLY A 82 17.30 15.17 9.97
CA GLY A 82 16.32 15.47 8.96
C GLY A 82 16.15 14.44 7.86
N SER A 83 16.88 13.33 7.92
CA SER A 83 16.91 12.37 6.81
C SER A 83 15.80 11.32 6.86
N VAL A 84 15.24 11.05 8.04
CA VAL A 84 14.26 9.97 8.22
C VAL A 84 12.97 10.56 8.77
N VAL A 85 11.85 10.16 8.19
CA VAL A 85 10.52 10.63 8.58
C VAL A 85 9.61 9.41 8.76
N PHE A 86 8.83 9.41 9.83
CA PHE A 86 7.79 8.41 10.01
C PHE A 86 6.65 9.01 10.81
N HIS A 87 5.51 8.27 10.86
CA HIS A 87 4.35 8.68 11.62
C HIS A 87 4.01 7.61 12.65
N TYR A 88 3.66 8.02 13.85
CA TYR A 88 3.01 7.12 14.79
C TYR A 88 1.55 6.94 14.38
N GLU A 89 0.98 5.82 14.76
CA GLU A 89 -0.42 5.53 14.46
C GLU A 89 -1.35 6.65 14.95
N HIS A 90 -1.12 7.13 16.16
CA HIS A 90 -2.00 8.17 16.72
C HIS A 90 -1.90 9.50 15.95
N GLN A 91 -0.76 9.77 15.33
CA GLN A 91 -0.60 10.99 14.53
C GLN A 91 -1.40 10.91 13.24
N VAL A 92 -1.39 9.73 12.60
CA VAL A 92 -2.21 9.50 11.41
C VAL A 92 -3.69 9.50 11.77
N GLN A 93 -4.03 8.86 12.90
CA GLN A 93 -5.41 8.80 13.36
C GLN A 93 -5.95 10.18 13.67
N GLU A 94 -5.15 11.03 14.29
CA GLU A 94 -5.54 12.41 14.60
C GLU A 94 -5.84 13.18 13.31
N TYR A 95 -5.01 13.01 12.30
CA TYR A 95 -5.24 13.65 11.01
C TYR A 95 -6.57 13.20 10.43
N ILE A 96 -6.86 11.89 10.48
CA ILE A 96 -8.10 11.33 9.95
C ILE A 96 -9.30 11.89 10.73
N ASP A 97 -9.20 11.90 12.06
CA ASP A 97 -10.29 12.38 12.91
C ASP A 97 -10.62 13.85 12.66
N ARG A 98 -9.59 14.63 12.36
CA ARG A 98 -9.74 16.06 12.12
C ARG A 98 -10.23 16.41 10.73
N THR A 99 -9.90 15.59 9.73
CA THR A 99 -10.15 15.93 8.33
C THR A 99 -11.25 15.12 7.68
N PHE A 100 -11.62 13.98 8.25
CA PHE A 100 -12.66 13.12 7.68
C PHE A 100 -13.88 13.13 8.57
N VAL A 101 -15.05 13.07 7.93
CA VAL A 101 -16.33 13.02 8.65
C VAL A 101 -17.12 11.83 8.11
N SER A 102 -18.03 11.32 8.95
CA SER A 102 -18.89 10.24 8.52
C SER A 102 -19.81 10.72 7.39
N SER A 103 -19.99 9.89 6.36
CA SER A 103 -20.89 10.21 5.26
C SER A 103 -22.33 10.39 5.72
N ARG A 104 -22.65 9.90 6.92
CA ARG A 104 -23.99 9.99 7.47
C ARG A 104 -24.17 11.16 8.44
N SER A 105 -23.08 11.85 8.78
CA SER A 105 -23.20 13.06 9.60
C SER A 105 -23.75 14.20 8.76
N PRO A 106 -24.30 15.26 9.40
CA PRO A 106 -24.77 16.42 8.64
C PRO A 106 -23.71 17.03 7.75
N GLU A 107 -22.50 17.16 8.26
CA GLU A 107 -21.37 17.68 7.49
C GLU A 107 -21.01 16.72 6.36
N GLY A 108 -21.03 15.43 6.64
CA GLY A 108 -20.72 14.41 5.62
C GLY A 108 -21.72 14.42 4.48
N MET A 109 -22.99 14.66 4.79
CA MET A 109 -24.02 14.76 3.77
C MET A 109 -23.77 15.95 2.84
N GLU A 110 -23.34 17.07 3.39
CA GLU A 110 -22.97 18.24 2.59
C GLU A 110 -21.80 17.92 1.67
N ARG A 111 -20.78 17.27 2.21
CA ARG A 111 -19.60 16.89 1.43
C ARG A 111 -19.94 15.92 0.31
N ARG A 112 -20.88 15.02 0.55
CA ARG A 112 -21.36 14.09 -0.47
C ARG A 112 -22.02 14.83 -1.63
N LYS A 113 -22.80 15.85 -1.34
CA LYS A 113 -23.44 16.67 -2.38
C LYS A 113 -22.37 17.33 -3.25
N LEU A 114 -21.40 17.97 -2.62
CA LEU A 114 -20.32 18.65 -3.34
C LEU A 114 -19.54 17.68 -4.21
N ARG A 115 -19.27 16.48 -3.71
CA ARG A 115 -18.56 15.46 -4.47
C ARG A 115 -19.37 15.03 -5.69
N ASN A 116 -20.66 14.79 -5.52
CA ASN A 116 -21.53 14.38 -6.62
C ASN A 116 -21.66 15.47 -7.68
N GLU A 117 -21.72 16.72 -7.27
CA GLU A 117 -21.77 17.85 -8.19
C GLU A 117 -20.49 17.93 -9.03
N ARG A 118 -19.33 17.72 -8.40
CA ARG A 118 -18.07 17.70 -9.14
C ARG A 118 -18.04 16.61 -10.18
N PHE A 119 -18.50 15.42 -9.82
CA PHE A 119 -18.53 14.30 -10.76
C PHE A 119 -19.49 14.57 -11.92
N ASN A 120 -20.64 15.14 -11.64
CA ASN A 120 -21.62 15.47 -12.68
C ASN A 120 -21.05 16.51 -13.64
N ASN A 121 -20.41 17.54 -13.10
CA ASN A 121 -19.79 18.58 -13.93
C ASN A 121 -18.65 18.03 -14.78
N LEU A 122 -17.85 17.11 -14.24
CA LEU A 122 -16.80 16.48 -15.01
C LEU A 122 -17.36 15.55 -16.08
N GLY A 123 -18.51 14.92 -15.81
CA GLY A 123 -19.14 14.03 -16.77
C GLY A 123 -19.82 14.73 -17.92
N THR A 124 -20.16 16.01 -17.76
CA THR A 124 -20.84 16.80 -18.80
C THR A 124 -19.88 17.69 -19.56
N GLY A 125 -18.65 17.79 -19.06
CA GLY A 125 -17.62 18.68 -19.67
C GLY A 125 -16.83 18.07 -20.79
#